data_dfd62d00b18b439b6ccea89e3db9cf9f
#
_entry.id   dfd62d00b18b439b6ccea89e3db9cf9f
#
_cell.length_a   1.000
_cell.length_b   1.000
_cell.length_c   1.000
_cell.angle_alpha   90.00
_cell.angle_beta   90.00
_cell.angle_gamma   90.00
#
_symmetry.space_group_name_H-M   'P 1'
#
loop_
_entity.id
_entity.type
_entity.pdbx_description
1 polymer ?
#
loop_
_entity_poly.entity_id
_entity_poly.type
_entity_poly.pdbx_seq_one_letter_code
_entity_poly.pdbx_strand_id
1 'polypeptide(L)'
;MAEVITKIYQDSGQAINQCDIFRNIEFIEYVEEGETSIEISKIVFPLVIILTQACDLQQDFVSRRKIEEQQKNGETSGYSHDKFLISVIVAPIYNFEDFRTGNHLSQLGMNMEAKGSRKKSLCKNIIQNENKRYHYLNFGNAINIVESVIDFKHYFTVNMRYLRKIKQSNYVCSICSLYKELILQRFSNFINRIGLPDPEH
;
A
#
# COMPACT_ATOMS: atom_id res chain seq x y z
N MET A 1 20.48 16.77 11.92
CA MET A 1 19.73 15.59 12.40
C MET A 1 20.15 14.43 11.51
N ALA A 2 20.39 13.25 12.07
CA ALA A 2 20.69 12.06 11.26
C ALA A 2 19.45 11.71 10.42
N GLU A 3 19.66 11.45 9.16
CA GLU A 3 18.62 11.04 8.21
C GLU A 3 18.16 9.63 8.59
N VAL A 4 16.85 9.46 8.80
CA VAL A 4 16.29 8.16 9.21
C VAL A 4 16.15 7.31 7.96
N ILE A 5 17.02 6.30 7.83
CA ILE A 5 16.98 5.32 6.73
C ILE A 5 15.99 4.20 7.09
N THR A 6 14.99 4.00 6.24
CA THR A 6 14.01 2.91 6.35
C THR A 6 14.69 1.59 5.97
N LYS A 7 14.83 0.68 6.93
CA LYS A 7 15.45 -0.63 6.68
C LYS A 7 14.48 -1.59 6.01
N ILE A 8 14.99 -2.33 5.05
CA ILE A 8 14.26 -3.32 4.26
C ILE A 8 14.97 -4.67 4.24
N TYR A 9 14.24 -5.70 3.81
CA TYR A 9 14.77 -7.03 3.51
C TYR A 9 14.08 -7.60 2.27
N GLN A 10 14.69 -8.63 1.68
CA GLN A 10 14.10 -9.39 0.58
C GLN A 10 13.46 -10.66 1.13
N ASP A 11 12.19 -10.88 0.79
CA ASP A 11 11.47 -12.10 1.10
C ASP A 11 11.29 -12.93 -0.17
N SER A 12 11.91 -14.10 -0.21
CA SER A 12 11.77 -15.06 -1.31
C SER A 12 10.55 -15.99 -1.16
N GLY A 13 9.80 -15.88 -0.05
CA GLY A 13 8.62 -16.69 0.23
C GLY A 13 7.43 -16.35 -0.67
N GLN A 14 6.43 -17.23 -0.65
CA GLN A 14 5.17 -17.05 -1.41
C GLN A 14 4.12 -16.22 -0.64
N ALA A 15 4.29 -16.07 0.68
CA ALA A 15 3.36 -15.30 1.50
C ALA A 15 3.42 -13.81 1.16
N ILE A 16 2.27 -13.16 1.13
CA ILE A 16 2.17 -11.70 1.10
C ILE A 16 2.20 -11.24 2.55
N ASN A 17 3.11 -10.32 2.87
CA ASN A 17 3.31 -9.84 4.21
C ASN A 17 2.90 -8.37 4.35
N GLN A 18 2.59 -7.99 5.56
CA GLN A 18 2.35 -6.61 5.92
C GLN A 18 3.61 -5.76 5.68
N CYS A 19 3.44 -4.60 5.06
CA CYS A 19 4.49 -3.70 4.59
C CYS A 19 5.41 -4.29 3.50
N ASP A 20 4.94 -5.30 2.76
CA ASP A 20 5.49 -5.63 1.46
C ASP A 20 5.23 -4.47 0.49
N ILE A 21 6.23 -4.15 -0.31
CA ILE A 21 6.14 -3.15 -1.38
C ILE A 21 6.04 -3.86 -2.72
N PHE A 22 5.06 -3.46 -3.51
CA PHE A 22 4.82 -3.96 -4.86
C PHE A 22 4.91 -2.84 -5.88
N ARG A 23 5.35 -3.16 -7.10
CA ARG A 23 5.37 -2.24 -8.23
C ARG A 23 4.24 -2.49 -9.21
N ASN A 24 3.86 -1.44 -9.97
CA ASN A 24 2.93 -1.53 -11.09
C ASN A 24 1.59 -2.20 -10.73
N ILE A 25 0.96 -1.72 -9.66
CA ILE A 25 -0.34 -2.22 -9.21
C ILE A 25 -1.46 -1.49 -9.92
N GLU A 26 -2.33 -2.24 -10.59
CA GLU A 26 -3.50 -1.72 -11.26
C GLU A 26 -4.65 -1.51 -10.26
N PHE A 27 -5.24 -0.32 -10.32
CA PHE A 27 -6.48 0.04 -9.67
C PHE A 27 -7.54 0.28 -10.75
N ILE A 28 -8.62 -0.47 -10.72
CA ILE A 28 -9.74 -0.30 -11.65
C ILE A 28 -10.65 0.79 -11.07
N GLU A 29 -10.80 1.89 -11.80
CA GLU A 29 -11.66 3.00 -11.39
C GLU A 29 -13.13 2.67 -11.65
N TYR A 30 -13.42 2.23 -12.87
CA TYR A 30 -14.76 1.77 -13.28
C TYR A 30 -14.68 0.77 -14.44
N VAL A 31 -15.75 0.05 -14.61
CA VAL A 31 -16.02 -0.82 -15.75
C VAL A 31 -17.39 -0.43 -16.29
N GLU A 32 -17.47 -0.10 -17.58
CA GLU A 32 -18.72 0.22 -18.26
C GLU A 32 -18.98 -0.78 -19.37
N GLU A 33 -20.17 -1.38 -19.38
CA GLU A 33 -20.59 -2.35 -20.37
C GLU A 33 -21.47 -1.64 -21.42
N GLY A 34 -20.95 -1.55 -22.64
CA GLY A 34 -21.71 -1.09 -23.80
C GLY A 34 -22.33 -2.26 -24.56
N GLU A 35 -23.13 -1.99 -25.59
CA GLU A 35 -23.81 -3.06 -26.38
C GLU A 35 -22.84 -4.06 -27.04
N THR A 36 -21.64 -3.64 -27.42
CA THR A 36 -20.66 -4.46 -28.14
C THR A 36 -19.26 -4.41 -27.57
N SER A 37 -19.03 -3.67 -26.49
CA SER A 37 -17.71 -3.44 -25.90
C SER A 37 -17.79 -3.28 -24.38
N ILE A 38 -16.68 -3.58 -23.71
CA ILE A 38 -16.48 -3.28 -22.28
C ILE A 38 -15.38 -2.23 -22.21
N GLU A 39 -15.67 -1.09 -21.60
CA GLU A 39 -14.69 -0.07 -21.28
C GLU A 39 -14.18 -0.25 -19.87
N ILE A 40 -12.85 -0.24 -19.70
CA ILE A 40 -12.21 -0.39 -18.40
C ILE A 40 -11.28 0.81 -18.19
N SER A 41 -11.60 1.66 -17.24
CA SER A 41 -10.68 2.68 -16.77
C SER A 41 -9.82 2.15 -15.64
N LYS A 42 -8.50 2.32 -15.78
CA LYS A 42 -7.55 1.86 -14.77
C LYS A 42 -6.40 2.84 -14.56
N ILE A 43 -5.96 2.92 -13.31
CA ILE A 43 -4.76 3.61 -12.88
C ILE A 43 -3.69 2.57 -12.56
N VAL A 44 -2.45 2.83 -12.97
CA VAL A 44 -1.31 2.01 -12.55
C VAL A 44 -0.49 2.79 -11.53
N PHE A 45 -0.50 2.35 -10.29
CA PHE A 45 0.37 2.91 -9.25
C PHE A 45 1.79 2.31 -9.37
N PRO A 46 2.82 3.15 -9.57
CA PRO A 46 4.21 2.67 -9.69
C PRO A 46 4.68 1.86 -8.49
N LEU A 47 4.31 2.28 -7.29
CA LEU A 47 4.61 1.59 -6.03
C LEU A 47 3.42 1.66 -5.08
N VAL A 48 3.16 0.55 -4.40
CA VAL A 48 2.20 0.48 -3.28
C VAL A 48 2.79 -0.32 -2.12
N ILE A 49 2.28 -0.05 -0.90
CA ILE A 49 2.63 -0.78 0.31
C ILE A 49 1.39 -1.49 0.87
N ILE A 50 1.56 -2.73 1.33
CA ILE A 50 0.49 -3.52 1.98
C ILE A 50 0.27 -3.02 3.40
N LEU A 51 -0.98 -2.66 3.75
CA LEU A 51 -1.35 -2.16 5.07
C LEU A 51 -2.25 -3.12 5.87
N THR A 52 -2.75 -4.19 5.25
CA THR A 52 -3.53 -5.23 5.93
C THR A 52 -2.74 -5.86 7.07
N GLN A 53 -3.42 -6.23 8.15
CA GLN A 53 -2.80 -6.76 9.35
C GLN A 53 -2.05 -8.07 9.09
N ALA A 54 -0.90 -8.24 9.77
CA ALA A 54 -0.03 -9.41 9.59
C ALA A 54 -0.72 -10.73 9.99
N CYS A 55 -1.55 -10.73 11.04
CA CYS A 55 -2.28 -11.91 11.48
C CYS A 55 -3.26 -12.41 10.42
N ASP A 56 -3.99 -11.50 9.76
CA ASP A 56 -4.98 -11.86 8.73
C ASP A 56 -4.29 -12.40 7.48
N LEU A 57 -3.20 -11.75 7.05
CA LEU A 57 -2.38 -12.22 5.93
C LEU A 57 -1.78 -13.60 6.19
N GLN A 58 -1.29 -13.84 7.40
CA GLN A 58 -0.74 -15.14 7.81
C GLN A 58 -1.83 -16.22 7.87
N GLN A 59 -3.00 -15.91 8.40
CA GLN A 59 -4.13 -16.84 8.45
C GLN A 59 -4.62 -17.21 7.04
N ASP A 60 -4.74 -16.21 6.14
CA ASP A 60 -5.09 -16.45 4.73
C ASP A 60 -4.08 -17.40 4.07
N PHE A 61 -2.79 -17.11 4.21
CA PHE A 61 -1.72 -17.90 3.61
C PHE A 61 -1.72 -19.35 4.09
N VAL A 62 -1.76 -19.58 5.41
CA VAL A 62 -1.75 -20.92 6.01
C VAL A 62 -2.99 -21.70 5.61
N SER A 63 -4.17 -21.07 5.63
CA SER A 63 -5.44 -21.73 5.30
C SER A 63 -5.50 -22.12 3.82
N ARG A 64 -5.01 -21.28 2.91
CA ARG A 64 -4.93 -21.61 1.46
C ARG A 64 -3.97 -22.76 1.22
N ARG A 65 -2.79 -22.75 1.81
CA ARG A 65 -1.83 -23.83 1.69
C ARG A 65 -2.40 -25.16 2.18
N LYS A 66 -3.06 -25.17 3.32
CA LYS A 66 -3.71 -26.37 3.87
C LYS A 66 -4.73 -26.95 2.87
N ILE A 67 -5.59 -26.10 2.29
CA ILE A 67 -6.58 -26.55 1.30
C ILE A 67 -5.89 -27.06 0.00
N GLU A 68 -4.88 -26.35 -0.48
CA GLU A 68 -4.11 -26.78 -1.66
C GLU A 68 -3.44 -28.15 -1.44
N GLU A 69 -2.95 -28.44 -0.25
CA GLU A 69 -2.36 -29.72 0.14
C GLU A 69 -3.44 -30.83 0.23
N GLN A 70 -4.58 -30.55 0.84
CA GLN A 70 -5.70 -31.47 0.93
C GLN A 70 -6.25 -31.85 -0.47
N GLN A 71 -6.41 -30.85 -1.34
CA GLN A 71 -6.84 -31.10 -2.73
C GLN A 71 -5.86 -31.97 -3.51
N LYS A 72 -4.55 -31.78 -3.32
CA LYS A 72 -3.52 -32.64 -3.93
C LYS A 72 -3.60 -34.08 -3.43
N ASN A 73 -4.05 -34.28 -2.21
CA ASN A 73 -4.23 -35.61 -1.61
C ASN A 73 -5.59 -36.25 -1.99
N GLY A 74 -6.39 -35.60 -2.85
CA GLY A 74 -7.66 -36.13 -3.33
C GLY A 74 -8.85 -35.85 -2.40
N GLU A 75 -8.70 -35.04 -1.37
CA GLU A 75 -9.80 -34.61 -0.52
C GLU A 75 -10.63 -33.55 -1.29
N THR A 76 -11.94 -33.73 -1.37
CA THR A 76 -12.83 -32.87 -2.18
C THR A 76 -13.86 -32.09 -1.37
N SER A 77 -13.93 -32.30 -0.04
CA SER A 77 -14.97 -31.70 0.82
C SER A 77 -14.43 -31.29 2.20
N GLY A 78 -15.20 -30.48 2.91
CA GLY A 78 -14.89 -30.10 4.28
C GLY A 78 -13.99 -28.87 4.42
N TYR A 79 -13.78 -28.08 3.35
CA TYR A 79 -12.97 -26.88 3.38
C TYR A 79 -13.78 -25.71 3.98
N SER A 80 -13.13 -24.93 4.86
CA SER A 80 -13.62 -23.64 5.30
C SER A 80 -12.77 -22.52 4.72
N HIS A 81 -13.42 -21.50 4.18
CA HIS A 81 -12.78 -20.32 3.59
C HIS A 81 -12.89 -19.08 4.49
N ASP A 82 -13.34 -19.23 5.73
CA ASP A 82 -13.59 -18.10 6.65
C ASP A 82 -12.35 -17.23 6.89
N LYS A 83 -11.16 -17.83 6.76
CA LYS A 83 -9.87 -17.13 6.93
C LYS A 83 -9.31 -16.54 5.63
N PHE A 84 -10.04 -16.68 4.52
CA PHE A 84 -9.56 -16.16 3.23
C PHE A 84 -9.85 -14.66 3.13
N LEU A 85 -8.81 -13.93 2.77
CA LEU A 85 -8.95 -12.54 2.37
C LEU A 85 -9.42 -12.45 0.91
N ILE A 86 -10.46 -11.69 0.65
CA ILE A 86 -10.90 -11.34 -0.70
C ILE A 86 -9.94 -10.30 -1.28
N SER A 87 -9.62 -9.28 -0.48
CA SER A 87 -8.73 -8.19 -0.84
C SER A 87 -7.87 -7.75 0.34
N VAL A 88 -6.83 -7.01 0.04
CA VAL A 88 -5.94 -6.38 1.02
C VAL A 88 -5.93 -4.88 0.85
N ILE A 89 -5.74 -4.17 1.96
CA ILE A 89 -5.59 -2.71 1.97
C ILE A 89 -4.17 -2.37 1.55
N VAL A 90 -4.05 -1.43 0.60
CA VAL A 90 -2.78 -0.88 0.16
C VAL A 90 -2.82 0.65 0.15
N ALA A 91 -1.67 1.29 0.22
CA ALA A 91 -1.54 2.72 -0.04
C ALA A 91 -0.47 2.97 -1.11
N PRO A 92 -0.65 3.97 -1.98
CA PRO A 92 0.36 4.34 -2.96
C PRO A 92 1.56 4.99 -2.29
N ILE A 93 2.72 4.76 -2.89
CA ILE A 93 3.99 5.38 -2.55
C ILE A 93 4.36 6.30 -3.71
N TYR A 94 4.49 7.59 -3.44
CA TYR A 94 4.83 8.60 -4.44
C TYR A 94 6.28 9.04 -4.31
N ASN A 95 6.93 9.38 -5.43
CA ASN A 95 8.20 10.11 -5.44
C ASN A 95 8.05 11.40 -4.62
N PHE A 96 8.95 11.63 -3.67
CA PHE A 96 8.84 12.77 -2.75
C PHE A 96 8.99 14.10 -3.47
N GLU A 97 9.82 14.20 -4.51
CA GLU A 97 9.98 15.43 -5.28
C GLU A 97 8.71 15.77 -6.08
N ASP A 98 8.09 14.78 -6.75
CA ASP A 98 6.82 14.98 -7.44
C ASP A 98 5.70 15.33 -6.46
N PHE A 99 5.71 14.71 -5.27
CA PHE A 99 4.79 15.05 -4.20
C PHE A 99 4.99 16.49 -3.70
N ARG A 100 6.24 16.90 -3.51
CA ARG A 100 6.60 18.25 -3.05
C ARG A 100 6.18 19.32 -4.05
N THR A 101 6.30 19.07 -5.34
CA THR A 101 5.90 19.97 -6.41
C THR A 101 4.40 19.91 -6.76
N GLY A 102 3.66 18.93 -6.24
CA GLY A 102 2.25 18.72 -6.52
C GLY A 102 1.99 17.91 -7.81
N ASN A 103 3.02 17.32 -8.41
CA ASN A 103 2.93 16.63 -9.70
C ASN A 103 2.64 15.13 -9.60
N HIS A 104 2.63 14.56 -8.40
CA HIS A 104 2.54 13.10 -8.18
C HIS A 104 1.23 12.46 -8.68
N LEU A 105 0.19 13.24 -8.96
CA LEU A 105 -1.09 12.78 -9.54
C LEU A 105 -1.41 13.47 -10.87
N SER A 106 -0.45 14.14 -11.50
CA SER A 106 -0.65 14.85 -12.78
C SER A 106 -1.09 13.91 -13.91
N GLN A 107 -0.63 12.65 -13.89
CA GLN A 107 -1.05 11.63 -14.87
C GLN A 107 -2.55 11.28 -14.76
N LEU A 108 -3.19 11.59 -13.64
CA LEU A 108 -4.62 11.43 -13.42
C LEU A 108 -5.40 12.72 -13.68
N GLY A 109 -4.77 13.75 -14.28
CA GLY A 109 -5.37 15.05 -14.47
C GLY A 109 -5.62 15.83 -13.16
N MET A 110 -5.04 15.39 -12.04
CA MET A 110 -5.25 16.01 -10.72
C MET A 110 -4.15 17.01 -10.41
N ASN A 111 -4.51 18.26 -10.16
CA ASN A 111 -3.60 19.30 -9.70
C ASN A 111 -3.54 19.30 -8.17
N MET A 112 -2.42 18.90 -7.61
CA MET A 112 -2.21 18.88 -6.18
C MET A 112 -1.48 20.14 -5.70
N GLU A 113 -1.78 20.59 -4.48
CA GLU A 113 -1.09 21.72 -3.88
C GLU A 113 0.41 21.43 -3.68
N ALA A 114 1.28 22.27 -4.24
CA ALA A 114 2.71 22.21 -4.00
C ALA A 114 3.05 22.46 -2.53
N LYS A 115 3.88 21.61 -1.93
CA LYS A 115 4.25 21.67 -0.50
C LYS A 115 5.56 22.46 -0.27
N GLY A 116 6.30 22.79 -1.32
CA GLY A 116 7.69 23.23 -1.24
C GLY A 116 8.00 24.71 -1.26
N SER A 117 7.16 25.58 -1.85
CA SER A 117 7.58 26.96 -2.14
C SER A 117 7.19 27.98 -1.06
N ARG A 118 6.11 27.76 -0.33
CA ARG A 118 5.60 28.70 0.69
C ARG A 118 5.56 28.15 2.11
N LYS A 119 5.73 26.85 2.30
CA LYS A 119 5.58 26.17 3.59
C LYS A 119 6.75 25.22 3.86
N LYS A 120 7.98 25.76 3.97
CA LYS A 120 9.17 24.94 4.34
C LYS A 120 8.95 24.10 5.61
N SER A 121 8.15 24.58 6.56
CA SER A 121 7.76 23.87 7.77
C SER A 121 6.95 22.60 7.48
N LEU A 122 6.05 22.62 6.48
CA LEU A 122 5.23 21.46 6.15
C LEU A 122 6.07 20.30 5.56
N CYS A 123 7.02 20.60 4.67
CA CYS A 123 7.95 19.58 4.16
C CYS A 123 8.79 18.97 5.29
N LYS A 124 9.27 19.81 6.23
CA LYS A 124 10.02 19.33 7.40
C LYS A 124 9.16 18.38 8.25
N ASN A 125 7.92 18.72 8.54
CA ASN A 125 7.01 17.88 9.31
C ASN A 125 6.69 16.54 8.60
N ILE A 126 6.67 16.52 7.25
CA ILE A 126 6.49 15.29 6.50
C ILE A 126 7.74 14.42 6.59
N ILE A 127 8.93 14.98 6.35
CA ILE A 127 10.22 14.26 6.44
C ILE A 127 10.44 13.70 7.86
N GLN A 128 10.02 14.44 8.89
CA GLN A 128 10.10 14.02 10.28
C GLN A 128 8.97 13.08 10.71
N ASN A 129 8.07 12.72 9.77
CA ASN A 129 6.91 11.89 10.06
C ASN A 129 5.99 12.44 11.15
N GLU A 130 5.87 13.78 11.28
CA GLU A 130 4.95 14.44 12.22
C GLU A 130 3.54 14.64 11.63
N ASN A 131 3.43 14.71 10.29
CA ASN A 131 2.13 14.84 9.63
C ASN A 131 1.36 13.52 9.64
N LYS A 132 0.15 13.50 10.18
CA LYS A 132 -0.65 12.27 10.39
C LYS A 132 -1.09 11.60 9.08
N ARG A 133 -1.21 12.33 7.98
CA ARG A 133 -1.65 11.82 6.68
C ARG A 133 -0.53 11.13 5.90
N TYR A 134 0.71 11.59 6.07
CA TYR A 134 1.83 11.18 5.25
C TYR A 134 2.86 10.40 6.05
N HIS A 135 3.54 9.46 5.40
CA HIS A 135 4.70 8.79 5.96
C HIS A 135 5.86 8.82 4.96
N TYR A 136 6.93 9.48 5.35
CA TYR A 136 8.14 9.61 4.54
C TYR A 136 9.01 8.35 4.64
N LEU A 137 9.52 7.92 3.50
CA LEU A 137 10.38 6.75 3.34
C LEU A 137 11.69 7.17 2.67
N ASN A 138 12.81 6.79 3.28
CA ASN A 138 14.15 6.91 2.71
C ASN A 138 14.85 5.56 2.81
N PHE A 139 15.13 4.95 1.69
CA PHE A 139 15.78 3.64 1.62
C PHE A 139 17.32 3.74 1.49
N GLY A 140 17.88 4.96 1.43
CA GLY A 140 19.30 5.19 1.15
C GLY A 140 19.72 4.47 -0.13
N ASN A 141 20.84 3.77 -0.09
CA ASN A 141 21.36 3.00 -1.22
C ASN A 141 20.96 1.51 -1.20
N ALA A 142 20.06 1.10 -0.29
CA ALA A 142 19.68 -0.31 -0.13
C ALA A 142 18.87 -0.85 -1.33
N ILE A 143 18.16 0.02 -2.03
CA ILE A 143 17.32 -0.31 -3.18
C ILE A 143 17.22 0.91 -4.09
N ASN A 144 17.04 0.68 -5.39
CA ASN A 144 16.89 1.77 -6.37
C ASN A 144 15.47 2.35 -6.35
N ILE A 145 15.08 2.92 -5.20
CA ILE A 145 13.87 3.71 -5.02
C ILE A 145 14.31 5.05 -4.40
N VAL A 146 13.91 6.13 -5.05
CA VAL A 146 14.14 7.49 -4.54
C VAL A 146 13.37 7.76 -3.25
N GLU A 147 13.74 8.81 -2.55
CA GLU A 147 12.96 9.31 -1.43
C GLU A 147 11.47 9.39 -1.78
N SER A 148 10.64 8.87 -0.92
CA SER A 148 9.25 8.62 -1.23
C SER A 148 8.33 8.97 -0.07
N VAL A 149 7.03 9.07 -0.34
CA VAL A 149 6.01 9.34 0.66
C VAL A 149 4.79 8.45 0.43
N ILE A 150 4.30 7.83 1.50
CA ILE A 150 3.01 7.17 1.53
C ILE A 150 1.95 8.24 1.80
N ASP A 151 0.90 8.30 0.99
CA ASP A 151 -0.30 9.09 1.30
C ASP A 151 -1.41 8.16 1.79
N PHE A 152 -1.66 8.16 3.09
CA PHE A 152 -2.70 7.34 3.70
C PHE A 152 -4.12 7.71 3.26
N LYS A 153 -4.36 8.91 2.74
CA LYS A 153 -5.68 9.29 2.23
C LYS A 153 -6.06 8.53 0.94
N HIS A 154 -5.08 8.11 0.18
CA HIS A 154 -5.27 7.46 -1.11
C HIS A 154 -5.24 5.92 -1.01
N TYR A 155 -5.47 5.35 0.19
CA TYR A 155 -5.55 3.90 0.33
C TYR A 155 -6.71 3.32 -0.48
N PHE A 156 -6.51 2.11 -0.98
CA PHE A 156 -7.51 1.34 -1.72
C PHE A 156 -7.33 -0.15 -1.43
N THR A 157 -8.14 -1.00 -2.05
CA THR A 157 -8.01 -2.44 -1.90
C THR A 157 -7.59 -3.11 -3.20
N VAL A 158 -6.77 -4.14 -3.06
CA VAL A 158 -6.31 -4.99 -4.17
C VAL A 158 -6.73 -6.42 -3.93
N ASN A 159 -7.24 -7.09 -4.95
CA ASN A 159 -7.67 -8.48 -4.84
C ASN A 159 -6.49 -9.40 -4.47
N MET A 160 -6.68 -10.25 -3.44
CA MET A 160 -5.64 -11.14 -2.94
C MET A 160 -5.16 -12.14 -4.00
N ARG A 161 -6.05 -12.69 -4.86
CA ARG A 161 -5.65 -13.61 -5.93
C ARG A 161 -4.75 -12.93 -6.96
N TYR A 162 -5.08 -11.68 -7.29
CA TYR A 162 -4.27 -10.88 -8.20
C TYR A 162 -2.86 -10.67 -7.64
N LEU A 163 -2.73 -10.22 -6.39
CA LEU A 163 -1.43 -10.02 -5.74
C LEU A 163 -0.60 -11.30 -5.67
N ARG A 164 -1.21 -12.42 -5.33
CA ARG A 164 -0.52 -13.73 -5.33
C ARG A 164 0.00 -14.09 -6.72
N LYS A 165 -0.79 -13.83 -7.78
CA LYS A 165 -0.39 -14.11 -9.17
C LYS A 165 0.83 -13.31 -9.60
N ILE A 166 0.90 -12.04 -9.18
CA ILE A 166 1.97 -11.12 -9.61
C ILE A 166 3.14 -11.03 -8.62
N LYS A 167 3.10 -11.75 -7.49
CA LYS A 167 4.14 -11.61 -6.45
C LYS A 167 5.55 -11.78 -7.00
N GLN A 168 5.80 -12.80 -7.80
CA GLN A 168 7.14 -13.07 -8.32
C GLN A 168 7.70 -11.95 -9.23
N SER A 169 6.83 -11.28 -9.98
CA SER A 169 7.22 -10.26 -10.96
C SER A 169 7.18 -8.83 -10.40
N ASN A 170 6.30 -8.57 -9.44
CA ASN A 170 5.99 -7.21 -9.00
C ASN A 170 6.40 -6.91 -7.55
N TYR A 171 6.78 -7.91 -6.75
CA TYR A 171 7.33 -7.70 -5.43
C TYR A 171 8.68 -6.97 -5.50
N VAL A 172 8.88 -6.02 -4.60
CA VAL A 172 10.08 -5.18 -4.55
C VAL A 172 10.91 -5.47 -3.31
N CYS A 173 10.33 -5.32 -2.12
CA CYS A 173 10.97 -5.58 -0.83
C CYS A 173 9.93 -5.57 0.29
N SER A 174 10.36 -5.97 1.48
CA SER A 174 9.59 -5.85 2.72
C SER A 174 10.27 -4.87 3.68
N ILE A 175 9.49 -4.09 4.41
CA ILE A 175 10.00 -3.20 5.44
C ILE A 175 10.28 -3.97 6.73
N CYS A 176 11.41 -3.72 7.39
CA CYS A 176 11.79 -4.35 8.66
C CYS A 176 10.83 -4.00 9.81
N SER A 177 10.71 -4.91 10.80
CA SER A 177 9.67 -4.89 11.84
C SER A 177 9.50 -3.55 12.54
N LEU A 178 10.58 -2.92 13.01
CA LEU A 178 10.50 -1.64 13.73
C LEU A 178 9.81 -0.53 12.90
N TYR A 179 10.17 -0.42 11.62
CA TYR A 179 9.59 0.59 10.71
C TYR A 179 8.17 0.22 10.30
N LYS A 180 7.90 -1.09 10.16
CA LYS A 180 6.56 -1.61 9.88
C LYS A 180 5.56 -1.20 10.97
N GLU A 181 5.89 -1.43 12.23
CA GLU A 181 5.04 -1.06 13.36
C GLU A 181 4.71 0.44 13.37
N LEU A 182 5.71 1.29 13.11
CA LEU A 182 5.52 2.73 13.03
C LEU A 182 4.55 3.13 11.90
N ILE A 183 4.69 2.54 10.69
CA ILE A 183 3.81 2.82 9.55
C ILE A 183 2.37 2.47 9.90
N LEU A 184 2.17 1.29 10.50
CA LEU A 184 0.83 0.80 10.82
C LEU A 184 0.15 1.57 11.94
N GLN A 185 0.89 1.91 12.98
CA GLN A 185 0.38 2.79 14.02
C GLN A 185 -0.09 4.14 13.44
N ARG A 186 0.69 4.70 12.52
CA ARG A 186 0.33 5.95 11.86
C ARG A 186 -0.87 5.81 10.95
N PHE A 187 -0.97 4.72 10.18
CA PHE A 187 -2.15 4.43 9.37
C PHE A 187 -3.40 4.24 10.22
N SER A 188 -3.31 3.46 11.31
CA SER A 188 -4.41 3.30 12.27
C SER A 188 -4.85 4.64 12.86
N ASN A 189 -3.91 5.47 13.28
CA ASN A 189 -4.20 6.82 13.79
C ASN A 189 -4.80 7.73 12.71
N PHE A 190 -4.48 7.50 11.44
CA PHE A 190 -5.07 8.24 10.33
C PHE A 190 -6.54 7.87 10.11
N ILE A 191 -6.88 6.58 10.05
CA ILE A 191 -8.26 6.12 9.79
C ILE A 191 -9.19 6.31 10.99
N ASN A 192 -8.65 6.28 12.22
CA ASN A 192 -9.43 6.47 13.46
C ASN A 192 -9.68 7.94 13.82
N ARG A 193 -9.42 8.89 12.91
CA ARG A 193 -9.71 10.30 13.16
C ARG A 193 -11.21 10.52 13.19
N ILE A 194 -11.71 11.00 14.31
CA ILE A 194 -13.09 11.45 14.47
C ILE A 194 -13.13 12.93 14.10
N GLY A 195 -13.91 13.28 13.09
CA GLY A 195 -14.29 14.67 12.85
C GLY A 195 -15.31 15.06 13.92
N LEU A 196 -14.92 15.91 14.85
CA LEU A 196 -15.89 16.52 15.76
C LEU A 196 -16.74 17.50 14.94
N PRO A 197 -18.07 17.48 15.12
CA PRO A 197 -18.91 18.51 14.51
C PRO A 197 -18.49 19.88 15.03
N ASP A 198 -18.54 20.89 14.14
CA ASP A 198 -18.27 22.26 14.52
C ASP A 198 -19.34 22.69 15.56
N PRO A 199 -18.96 23.16 16.74
CA PRO A 199 -19.94 23.52 17.78
C PRO A 199 -20.82 24.71 17.42
N GLU A 200 -20.62 25.34 16.26
CA GLU A 200 -21.37 26.51 15.78
C GLU A 200 -22.43 26.19 14.68
N HIS A 201 -22.81 24.90 14.51
CA HIS A 201 -23.94 24.51 13.65
C HIS A 201 -24.96 23.67 14.37
#